data_51f0341c8b149a22f8b0e6d061f3bfd8
#
_entry.id   51f0341c8b149a22f8b0e6d061f3bfd8
#
_cell.length_a   1.000
_cell.length_b   1.000
_cell.length_c   1.000
_cell.angle_alpha   90.00
_cell.angle_beta   90.00
_cell.angle_gamma   90.00
#
_symmetry.space_group_name_H-M   'P 1'
#
loop_
_entity.id
_entity.type
_entity.pdbx_description
1 polymer ?
#
loop_
_entity_poly.entity_id
_entity_poly.type
_entity_poly.pdbx_seq_one_letter_code
_entity_poly.pdbx_strand_id
1 'polypeptide(L)'
;MIDIQLLPANEEHIQLILPNVRQADIDELYAVSLMSTEEAIRVGIRTATMSWSGFANGELVTMFGVSPASMIGGNGIPWLVSTHLVEKYQKTFLRRSRYALQAMLEVYPRLENYVDERNHVAKAWLHWLGFRLEDAAPYGALGLNFHRFHMERK
;
A
#
# COMPACT_ATOMS: atom_id res chain seq x y z
N MET A 1 17.26 17.87 9.48
CA MET A 1 15.98 17.88 8.73
C MET A 1 15.89 16.66 7.83
N ILE A 2 14.75 15.98 7.83
CA ILE A 2 14.53 14.82 6.96
C ILE A 2 14.06 15.31 5.59
N ASP A 3 14.78 14.92 4.56
CA ASP A 3 14.40 15.22 3.18
C ASP A 3 13.48 14.11 2.66
N ILE A 4 12.20 14.41 2.56
CA ILE A 4 11.18 13.46 2.07
C ILE A 4 10.81 13.83 0.64
N GLN A 5 10.86 12.84 -0.25
CA GLN A 5 10.44 13.00 -1.64
C GLN A 5 9.42 11.91 -2.00
N LEU A 6 8.33 12.32 -2.62
CA LEU A 6 7.38 11.40 -3.24
C LEU A 6 7.52 11.57 -4.75
N LEU A 7 8.03 10.56 -5.41
CA LEU A 7 8.25 10.56 -6.86
C LEU A 7 7.32 9.55 -7.52
N PRO A 8 6.96 9.74 -8.79
CA PRO A 8 6.22 8.72 -9.52
C PRO A 8 6.97 7.39 -9.46
N ALA A 9 6.26 6.31 -9.13
CA ALA A 9 6.87 4.99 -9.09
C ALA A 9 7.23 4.51 -10.50
N ASN A 10 8.32 3.75 -10.60
CA ASN A 10 8.73 3.12 -11.84
C ASN A 10 9.34 1.74 -11.57
N GLU A 11 9.56 0.96 -12.63
CA GLU A 11 10.05 -0.41 -12.48
C GLU A 11 11.49 -0.48 -11.94
N GLU A 12 12.31 0.56 -12.15
CA GLU A 12 13.67 0.61 -11.58
C GLU A 12 13.62 0.65 -10.05
N HIS A 13 12.61 1.30 -9.48
CA HIS A 13 12.44 1.36 -8.03
C HIS A 13 12.19 -0.02 -7.42
N ILE A 14 11.68 -0.97 -8.19
CA ILE A 14 11.44 -2.34 -7.69
C ILE A 14 12.77 -2.96 -7.23
N GLN A 15 13.83 -2.78 -8.00
CA GLN A 15 15.13 -3.33 -7.65
C GLN A 15 15.71 -2.68 -6.39
N LEU A 16 15.36 -1.43 -6.13
CA LEU A 16 15.80 -0.72 -4.92
C LEU A 16 15.05 -1.20 -3.67
N ILE A 17 13.76 -1.51 -3.79
CA ILE A 17 12.96 -1.88 -2.63
C ILE A 17 13.11 -3.34 -2.22
N LEU A 18 13.26 -4.25 -3.18
CA LEU A 18 13.25 -5.70 -2.94
C LEU A 18 14.17 -6.18 -1.82
N PRO A 19 15.44 -5.71 -1.72
CA PRO A 19 16.34 -6.21 -0.68
C PRO A 19 15.89 -5.87 0.75
N ASN A 20 15.00 -4.89 0.90
CA ASN A 20 14.66 -4.32 2.20
C ASN A 20 13.16 -4.38 2.54
N VAL A 21 12.37 -5.09 1.75
CA VAL A 21 10.92 -5.19 2.00
C VAL A 21 10.67 -5.89 3.33
N ARG A 22 9.72 -5.37 4.10
CA ARG A 22 9.32 -5.95 5.38
C ARG A 22 8.75 -7.36 5.17
N GLN A 23 9.15 -8.28 6.05
CA GLN A 23 8.67 -9.68 5.95
C GLN A 23 7.14 -9.77 6.02
N ALA A 24 6.51 -8.93 6.85
CA ALA A 24 5.05 -8.91 6.94
C ALA A 24 4.38 -8.58 5.60
N ASP A 25 4.97 -7.69 4.81
CA ASP A 25 4.45 -7.33 3.48
C ASP A 25 4.68 -8.47 2.48
N ILE A 26 5.84 -9.12 2.55
CA ILE A 26 6.14 -10.30 1.71
C ILE A 26 5.10 -11.40 1.97
N ASP A 27 4.87 -11.70 3.24
CA ASP A 27 3.94 -12.75 3.65
C ASP A 27 2.50 -12.42 3.23
N GLU A 28 2.10 -11.15 3.36
CA GLU A 28 0.78 -10.70 2.97
C GLU A 28 0.54 -10.85 1.47
N LEU A 29 1.47 -10.41 0.64
CA LEU A 29 1.36 -10.51 -0.81
C LEU A 29 1.26 -11.98 -1.25
N TYR A 30 2.08 -12.83 -0.67
CA TYR A 30 2.07 -14.25 -0.99
C TYR A 30 0.75 -14.93 -0.55
N ALA A 31 0.25 -14.55 0.62
CA ALA A 31 -1.00 -15.12 1.14
C ALA A 31 -2.22 -14.78 0.26
N VAL A 32 -2.20 -13.62 -0.38
CA VAL A 32 -3.32 -13.17 -1.23
C VAL A 32 -3.32 -13.91 -2.57
N SER A 33 -2.17 -14.00 -3.24
CA SER A 33 -2.13 -14.40 -4.66
C SER A 33 -1.05 -15.39 -5.03
N LEU A 34 -0.24 -15.84 -4.08
CA LEU A 34 0.93 -16.70 -4.30
C LEU A 34 2.01 -16.04 -5.17
N MET A 35 1.92 -14.73 -5.37
CA MET A 35 2.91 -13.99 -6.14
C MET A 35 4.15 -13.69 -5.31
N SER A 36 5.32 -13.64 -5.99
CA SER A 36 6.51 -13.06 -5.39
C SER A 36 6.29 -11.57 -5.16
N THR A 37 7.05 -10.99 -4.24
CA THR A 37 6.99 -9.55 -3.97
C THR A 37 7.28 -8.74 -5.25
N GLU A 38 8.28 -9.15 -6.02
CA GLU A 38 8.64 -8.48 -7.27
C GLU A 38 7.47 -8.46 -8.27
N GLU A 39 6.83 -9.61 -8.48
CA GLU A 39 5.69 -9.71 -9.39
C GLU A 39 4.53 -8.85 -8.93
N ALA A 40 4.22 -8.90 -7.64
CA ALA A 40 3.10 -8.14 -7.08
C ALA A 40 3.31 -6.63 -7.25
N ILE A 41 4.51 -6.13 -6.96
CA ILE A 41 4.82 -4.71 -7.13
C ILE A 41 4.77 -4.33 -8.62
N ARG A 42 5.31 -5.17 -9.49
CA ARG A 42 5.30 -4.90 -10.93
C ARG A 42 3.88 -4.80 -11.48
N VAL A 43 3.02 -5.74 -11.09
CA VAL A 43 1.59 -5.69 -11.46
C VAL A 43 0.95 -4.43 -10.89
N GLY A 44 1.24 -4.10 -9.63
CA GLY A 44 0.71 -2.89 -9.00
C GLY A 44 1.05 -1.63 -9.81
N ILE A 45 2.31 -1.46 -10.19
CA ILE A 45 2.75 -0.30 -10.97
C ILE A 45 2.10 -0.27 -12.34
N ARG A 46 2.04 -1.41 -13.03
CA ARG A 46 1.49 -1.50 -14.38
C ARG A 46 -0.02 -1.25 -14.44
N THR A 47 -0.74 -1.63 -13.40
CA THR A 47 -2.20 -1.47 -13.35
C THR A 47 -2.62 -0.18 -12.67
N ALA A 48 -1.71 0.50 -11.96
CA ALA A 48 -2.05 1.67 -11.17
C ALA A 48 -2.51 2.85 -12.02
N THR A 49 -3.54 3.52 -11.54
CA THR A 49 -3.95 4.82 -12.07
C THR A 49 -2.94 5.88 -11.67
N MET A 50 -2.42 5.76 -10.44
CA MET A 50 -1.33 6.58 -9.93
C MET A 50 -0.56 5.78 -8.89
N SER A 51 0.75 6.00 -8.83
CA SER A 51 1.62 5.34 -7.86
C SER A 51 2.83 6.20 -7.54
N TRP A 52 3.36 6.01 -6.34
CA TRP A 52 4.48 6.80 -5.83
C TRP A 52 5.54 5.91 -5.19
N SER A 53 6.77 6.40 -5.23
CA SER A 53 7.87 5.88 -4.44
C SER A 53 8.28 6.96 -3.45
N GLY A 54 8.32 6.62 -2.18
CA GLY A 54 8.65 7.55 -1.11
C GLY A 54 10.08 7.35 -0.62
N PHE A 55 10.87 8.42 -0.68
CA PHE A 55 12.28 8.42 -0.26
C PHE A 55 12.47 9.30 0.97
N ALA A 56 13.35 8.88 1.87
CA ALA A 56 13.80 9.68 3.00
C ALA A 56 15.32 9.77 2.93
N ASN A 57 15.85 10.98 2.83
CA ASN A 57 17.29 11.22 2.71
C ASN A 57 17.94 10.37 1.61
N GLY A 58 17.25 10.24 0.48
CA GLY A 58 17.73 9.47 -0.67
C GLY A 58 17.52 7.96 -0.60
N GLU A 59 16.99 7.42 0.50
CA GLU A 59 16.72 6.00 0.65
C GLU A 59 15.26 5.69 0.39
N LEU A 60 14.99 4.64 -0.38
CA LEU A 60 13.62 4.23 -0.68
C LEU A 60 12.97 3.58 0.55
N VAL A 61 11.89 4.16 1.01
CA VAL A 61 11.18 3.72 2.23
C VAL A 61 9.93 2.93 1.90
N THR A 62 9.16 3.37 0.91
CA THR A 62 7.88 2.74 0.59
C THR A 62 7.49 2.98 -0.87
N MET A 63 6.67 2.08 -1.40
CA MET A 63 6.00 2.26 -2.69
C MET A 63 4.52 2.02 -2.47
N PHE A 64 3.68 2.87 -3.06
CA PHE A 64 2.24 2.75 -2.89
C PHE A 64 1.50 3.36 -4.08
N GLY A 65 0.23 3.00 -4.20
CA GLY A 65 -0.59 3.51 -5.30
C GLY A 65 -2.02 3.05 -5.21
N VAL A 66 -2.76 3.28 -6.28
CA VAL A 66 -4.15 2.85 -6.40
C VAL A 66 -4.39 2.32 -7.80
N SER A 67 -5.04 1.16 -7.87
CA SER A 67 -5.42 0.51 -9.12
C SER A 67 -6.95 0.43 -9.21
N PRO A 68 -7.53 0.43 -10.44
CA PRO A 68 -8.98 0.28 -10.56
C PRO A 68 -9.42 -1.11 -10.13
N ALA A 69 -10.52 -1.19 -9.39
CA ALA A 69 -11.11 -2.48 -9.01
C ALA A 69 -11.82 -3.14 -10.20
N SER A 70 -12.39 -2.32 -11.09
CA SER A 70 -13.01 -2.77 -12.32
C SER A 70 -13.02 -1.63 -13.33
N MET A 71 -13.29 -1.95 -14.59
CA MET A 71 -13.34 -0.95 -15.66
C MET A 71 -14.56 -0.02 -15.55
N ILE A 72 -15.59 -0.41 -14.83
CA ILE A 72 -16.87 0.29 -14.77
C ILE A 72 -17.17 0.85 -13.39
N GLY A 73 -16.53 0.36 -12.34
CA GLY A 73 -16.84 0.74 -10.97
C GLY A 73 -16.11 1.99 -10.49
N GLY A 74 -16.68 2.65 -9.50
CA GLY A 74 -16.07 3.78 -8.83
C GLY A 74 -15.11 3.41 -7.70
N ASN A 75 -14.67 2.15 -7.62
CA ASN A 75 -13.79 1.67 -6.55
C ASN A 75 -12.35 1.60 -7.01
N GLY A 76 -11.45 2.08 -6.15
CA GLY A 76 -10.01 1.93 -6.31
C GLY A 76 -9.46 0.96 -5.28
N ILE A 77 -8.40 0.24 -5.66
CA ILE A 77 -7.69 -0.67 -4.77
C ILE A 77 -6.38 0.02 -4.35
N PRO A 78 -6.32 0.58 -3.14
CA PRO A 78 -5.06 1.15 -2.64
C PRO A 78 -4.11 0.02 -2.23
N TRP A 79 -2.83 0.18 -2.51
CA TRP A 79 -1.81 -0.80 -2.14
C TRP A 79 -0.55 -0.11 -1.64
N LEU A 80 0.21 -0.80 -0.80
CA LEU A 80 1.42 -0.26 -0.20
C LEU A 80 2.38 -1.41 0.13
N VAL A 81 3.64 -1.18 -0.18
CA VAL A 81 4.74 -2.07 0.21
C VAL A 81 5.82 -1.20 0.85
N SER A 82 6.38 -1.64 1.96
CA SER A 82 7.33 -0.84 2.72
C SER A 82 8.61 -1.59 3.06
N THR A 83 9.67 -0.81 3.28
CA THR A 83 10.91 -1.31 3.84
C THR A 83 10.87 -1.17 5.37
N HIS A 84 11.87 -1.76 6.04
CA HIS A 84 12.02 -1.61 7.48
C HIS A 84 12.24 -0.14 7.92
N LEU A 85 12.65 0.73 6.99
CA LEU A 85 12.83 2.16 7.26
C LEU A 85 11.51 2.88 7.57
N VAL A 86 10.39 2.30 7.18
CA VAL A 86 9.08 2.93 7.38
C VAL A 86 8.78 3.20 8.85
N GLU A 87 9.23 2.34 9.76
CA GLU A 87 9.00 2.55 11.18
C GLU A 87 9.77 3.76 11.71
N LYS A 88 10.97 3.99 11.18
CA LYS A 88 11.79 5.14 11.54
C LYS A 88 11.17 6.47 11.12
N TYR A 89 10.56 6.49 9.92
CA TYR A 89 10.03 7.71 9.32
C TYR A 89 8.50 7.78 9.31
N GLN A 90 7.83 6.92 10.07
CA GLN A 90 6.38 6.73 9.96
C GLN A 90 5.56 8.01 10.12
N LYS A 91 5.88 8.86 11.08
CA LYS A 91 5.10 10.09 11.30
C LYS A 91 5.11 11.01 10.07
N THR A 92 6.28 11.16 9.47
CA THR A 92 6.43 12.02 8.30
C THR A 92 5.73 11.43 7.09
N PHE A 93 5.88 10.11 6.86
CA PHE A 93 5.21 9.45 5.75
C PHE A 93 3.69 9.42 5.91
N LEU A 94 3.19 9.23 7.11
CA LEU A 94 1.75 9.26 7.35
C LEU A 94 1.14 10.63 6.99
N ARG A 95 1.83 11.71 7.36
CA ARG A 95 1.38 13.06 6.99
C ARG A 95 1.36 13.26 5.48
N ARG A 96 2.44 12.84 4.80
CA ARG A 96 2.54 12.95 3.33
C ARG A 96 1.53 12.06 2.63
N SER A 97 1.28 10.88 3.18
CA SER A 97 0.32 9.92 2.61
C SER A 97 -1.10 10.47 2.56
N ARG A 98 -1.46 11.41 3.42
CA ARG A 98 -2.78 12.06 3.37
C ARG A 98 -3.01 12.78 2.05
N TYR A 99 -1.99 13.42 1.51
CA TYR A 99 -2.10 14.10 0.21
C TYR A 99 -2.33 13.11 -0.91
N ALA A 100 -1.58 12.01 -0.90
CA ALA A 100 -1.74 10.94 -1.89
C ALA A 100 -3.12 10.29 -1.77
N LEU A 101 -3.57 10.03 -0.54
CA LEU A 101 -4.88 9.45 -0.27
C LEU A 101 -6.00 10.36 -0.80
N GLN A 102 -5.88 11.66 -0.60
CA GLN A 102 -6.84 12.62 -1.12
C GLN A 102 -6.88 12.60 -2.65
N ALA A 103 -5.71 12.53 -3.30
CA ALA A 103 -5.63 12.42 -4.74
C ALA A 103 -6.32 11.14 -5.25
N MET A 104 -6.14 10.02 -4.54
CA MET A 104 -6.83 8.76 -4.87
C MET A 104 -8.35 8.91 -4.77
N LEU A 105 -8.84 9.59 -3.72
CA LEU A 105 -10.27 9.79 -3.51
C LEU A 105 -10.90 10.76 -4.51
N GLU A 106 -10.11 11.64 -5.11
CA GLU A 106 -10.60 12.49 -6.20
C GLU A 106 -10.95 11.68 -7.45
N VAL A 107 -10.20 10.59 -7.69
CA VAL A 107 -10.43 9.71 -8.83
C VAL A 107 -11.45 8.62 -8.50
N TYR A 108 -11.33 8.03 -7.31
CA TYR A 108 -12.19 6.94 -6.88
C TYR A 108 -12.97 7.34 -5.63
N PRO A 109 -14.33 7.44 -5.70
CA PRO A 109 -15.12 7.82 -4.52
C PRO A 109 -15.04 6.81 -3.37
N ARG A 110 -14.61 5.58 -3.65
CA ARG A 110 -14.41 4.55 -2.64
C ARG A 110 -13.09 3.82 -2.86
N LEU A 111 -12.32 3.68 -1.78
CA LEU A 111 -11.10 2.86 -1.74
C LEU A 111 -11.36 1.63 -0.88
N GLU A 112 -10.94 0.48 -1.36
CA GLU A 112 -11.15 -0.78 -0.65
C GLU A 112 -10.08 -1.80 -0.99
N ASN A 113 -9.58 -2.49 0.04
CA ASN A 113 -8.64 -3.59 -0.12
C ASN A 113 -8.66 -4.45 1.15
N TYR A 114 -7.70 -5.34 1.29
CA TYR A 114 -7.58 -6.27 2.40
C TYR A 114 -6.19 -6.19 3.01
N VAL A 115 -6.12 -6.29 4.34
CA VAL A 115 -4.86 -6.28 5.08
C VAL A 115 -4.77 -7.54 5.92
N ASP A 116 -3.62 -8.21 5.90
CA ASP A 116 -3.37 -9.42 6.68
C ASP A 116 -3.51 -9.10 8.18
N GLU A 117 -4.25 -9.94 8.89
CA GLU A 117 -4.45 -9.79 10.34
C GLU A 117 -3.13 -9.71 11.10
N ARG A 118 -2.09 -10.39 10.60
CA ARG A 118 -0.75 -10.42 11.22
C ARG A 118 0.07 -9.15 10.97
N ASN A 119 -0.32 -8.32 9.99
CA ASN A 119 0.44 -7.12 9.62
C ASN A 119 0.04 -5.94 10.50
N HIS A 120 0.50 -5.94 11.74
CA HIS A 120 0.08 -4.98 12.76
C HIS A 120 0.46 -3.54 12.42
N VAL A 121 1.62 -3.32 11.82
CA VAL A 121 2.08 -1.98 11.43
C VAL A 121 1.16 -1.40 10.36
N ALA A 122 0.85 -2.18 9.33
CA ALA A 122 -0.06 -1.74 8.27
C ALA A 122 -1.46 -1.44 8.82
N LYS A 123 -1.98 -2.30 9.71
CA LYS A 123 -3.28 -2.09 10.34
C LYS A 123 -3.33 -0.77 11.12
N ALA A 124 -2.29 -0.48 11.88
CA ALA A 124 -2.21 0.77 12.65
C ALA A 124 -2.19 1.99 11.73
N TRP A 125 -1.47 1.91 10.62
CA TRP A 125 -1.40 2.99 9.63
C TRP A 125 -2.74 3.24 8.97
N LEU A 126 -3.43 2.18 8.55
CA LEU A 126 -4.75 2.28 7.93
C LEU A 126 -5.74 2.94 8.88
N HIS A 127 -5.72 2.53 10.13
CA HIS A 127 -6.57 3.13 11.16
C HIS A 127 -6.28 4.62 11.34
N TRP A 128 -5.00 4.98 11.44
CA TRP A 128 -4.59 6.38 11.59
C TRP A 128 -5.00 7.23 10.39
N LEU A 129 -4.93 6.68 9.18
CA LEU A 129 -5.34 7.38 7.95
C LEU A 129 -6.86 7.55 7.84
N GLY A 130 -7.63 6.84 8.65
CA GLY A 130 -9.09 6.97 8.69
C GLY A 130 -9.85 5.85 7.98
N PHE A 131 -9.17 4.79 7.57
CA PHE A 131 -9.86 3.63 7.02
C PHE A 131 -10.63 2.87 8.09
N ARG A 132 -11.76 2.30 7.69
CA ARG A 132 -12.50 1.36 8.53
C ARG A 132 -12.01 -0.04 8.22
N LEU A 133 -11.68 -0.79 9.29
CA LEU A 133 -11.30 -2.19 9.18
C LEU A 133 -12.47 -3.04 9.68
N GLU A 134 -12.91 -3.99 8.86
CA GLU A 134 -13.94 -4.95 9.25
C GLU A 134 -13.32 -6.13 9.99
N ASP A 135 -14.15 -6.97 10.61
CA ASP A 135 -13.67 -8.14 11.31
C ASP A 135 -12.89 -9.07 10.38
N ALA A 136 -11.85 -9.69 10.92
CA ALA A 136 -11.02 -10.59 10.13
C ALA A 136 -11.80 -11.81 9.68
N ALA A 137 -11.56 -12.21 8.42
CA ALA A 137 -12.19 -13.38 7.82
C ALA A 137 -11.24 -14.00 6.79
N PRO A 138 -11.41 -15.29 6.47
CA PRO A 138 -10.57 -15.94 5.45
C PRO A 138 -10.62 -15.22 4.11
N TYR A 139 -9.46 -14.99 3.52
CA TYR A 139 -9.34 -14.30 2.24
C TYR A 139 -8.05 -14.72 1.50
N GLY A 140 -8.09 -14.68 0.19
CA GLY A 140 -6.94 -14.92 -0.65
C GLY A 140 -6.62 -16.40 -0.86
N ALA A 141 -5.52 -16.65 -1.56
CA ALA A 141 -5.16 -18.00 -2.01
C ALA A 141 -4.89 -18.97 -0.86
N LEU A 142 -4.33 -18.52 0.26
CA LEU A 142 -4.05 -19.36 1.41
C LEU A 142 -5.21 -19.45 2.41
N GLY A 143 -6.26 -18.64 2.24
CA GLY A 143 -7.39 -18.62 3.15
C GLY A 143 -7.07 -18.13 4.56
N LEU A 144 -6.00 -17.37 4.73
CA LEU A 144 -5.64 -16.77 6.02
C LEU A 144 -6.58 -15.61 6.33
N ASN A 145 -6.62 -15.20 7.60
CA ASN A 145 -7.50 -14.13 8.03
C ASN A 145 -6.99 -12.76 7.59
N PHE A 146 -7.84 -11.99 6.93
CA PHE A 146 -7.60 -10.62 6.51
C PHE A 146 -8.73 -9.73 6.98
N HIS A 147 -8.42 -8.47 7.22
CA HIS A 147 -9.43 -7.43 7.44
C HIS A 147 -9.69 -6.74 6.11
N ARG A 148 -10.94 -6.68 5.70
CA ARG A 148 -11.34 -5.80 4.62
C ARG A 148 -11.31 -4.37 5.16
N PHE A 149 -10.68 -3.44 4.43
CA PHE A 149 -10.65 -2.05 4.83
C PHE A 149 -11.15 -1.16 3.71
N HIS A 150 -11.79 -0.06 4.08
CA HIS A 150 -12.36 0.84 3.10
C HIS A 150 -12.46 2.26 3.60
N MET A 151 -12.58 3.17 2.64
CA MET A 151 -12.77 4.59 2.90
C MET A 151 -13.58 5.18 1.74
N GLU A 152 -14.49 6.10 2.06
CA GLU A 152 -15.31 6.77 1.08
C GLU A 152 -15.00 8.26 1.06
N ARG A 153 -15.13 8.86 -0.13
CA ARG A 153 -15.01 10.31 -0.29
C ARG A 153 -16.12 11.00 0.49
N LYS A 154 -15.76 12.04 1.20
CA LYS A 154 -16.72 12.85 1.95
C LYS A 154 -17.45 13.83 1.04
#